data_77fecd80158f1c6b0159f4d2308c6a7d
#
_entry.id   77fecd80158f1c6b0159f4d2308c6a7d
#
_cell.length_a   1.000
_cell.length_b   1.000
_cell.length_c   1.000
_cell.angle_alpha   90.00
_cell.angle_beta   90.00
_cell.angle_gamma   90.00
#
_symmetry.space_group_name_H-M   'P 1'
#
loop_
_entity.id
_entity.type
_entity.pdbx_description
1 polymer ?
#
loop_
_entity_poly.entity_id
_entity_poly.type
_entity_poly.pdbx_seq_one_letter_code
_entity_poly.pdbx_strand_id
1 'polypeptide(L)'
;MKSTKEKKINLFKLNFSVLALLILMTYSCTKSLEHKLIGNWEIEAVSGEGDEKIEVPSEDRYFLQLKKSNGKLIFSDDEQKGTWSIEDSILSLESIPVCTTYVDSIFLINDAFGNSSLMLKNGDQKLGIVSSKGIEPEKIIYSMNLLYVNQTSLELYADGHSYYYKKIR
;
A
#
# COMPACT_ATOMS: atom_id res chain seq x y z
N MET A 1 8.44 -45.14 -38.17
CA MET A 1 8.71 -44.73 -36.79
C MET A 1 9.14 -43.23 -36.67
N LYS A 2 8.43 -42.30 -37.30
CA LYS A 2 8.73 -40.83 -37.24
C LYS A 2 7.67 -39.99 -36.53
N SER A 3 6.54 -40.59 -36.11
CA SER A 3 5.35 -39.80 -35.67
C SER A 3 5.31 -39.37 -34.20
N THR A 4 6.08 -40.03 -33.32
CA THR A 4 5.96 -39.81 -31.87
C THR A 4 6.81 -38.62 -31.34
N LYS A 5 7.91 -38.27 -32.01
CA LYS A 5 8.77 -37.13 -31.60
C LYS A 5 8.17 -35.78 -31.93
N GLU A 6 7.51 -35.65 -33.07
CA GLU A 6 6.87 -34.37 -33.47
C GLU A 6 5.67 -34.04 -32.60
N LYS A 7 4.88 -35.01 -32.16
CA LYS A 7 3.76 -34.77 -31.23
C LYS A 7 4.20 -34.28 -29.87
N LYS A 8 5.32 -34.76 -29.33
CA LYS A 8 5.86 -34.32 -28.02
C LYS A 8 6.39 -32.89 -28.08
N ILE A 9 7.03 -32.52 -29.19
CA ILE A 9 7.58 -31.15 -29.36
C ILE A 9 6.44 -30.12 -29.50
N ASN A 10 5.37 -30.45 -30.18
CA ASN A 10 4.20 -29.58 -30.31
C ASN A 10 3.44 -29.40 -29.00
N LEU A 11 3.33 -30.45 -28.18
CA LEU A 11 2.69 -30.38 -26.88
C LEU A 11 3.48 -29.50 -25.89
N PHE A 12 4.81 -29.59 -25.93
CA PHE A 12 5.69 -28.78 -25.09
C PHE A 12 5.65 -27.29 -25.48
N LYS A 13 5.64 -26.99 -26.79
CA LYS A 13 5.46 -25.63 -27.31
C LYS A 13 4.09 -25.04 -26.96
N LEU A 14 3.04 -25.86 -27.02
CA LEU A 14 1.69 -25.44 -26.65
C LEU A 14 1.59 -25.10 -25.17
N ASN A 15 2.15 -25.94 -24.29
CA ASN A 15 2.15 -25.70 -22.84
C ASN A 15 2.96 -24.46 -22.45
N PHE A 16 4.10 -24.20 -23.13
CA PHE A 16 4.90 -23.00 -22.89
C PHE A 16 4.18 -21.73 -23.34
N SER A 17 3.48 -21.79 -24.48
CA SER A 17 2.68 -20.67 -24.99
C SER A 17 1.50 -20.35 -24.08
N VAL A 18 0.83 -21.34 -23.53
CA VAL A 18 -0.29 -21.16 -22.59
C VAL A 18 0.23 -20.57 -21.26
N LEU A 19 1.36 -21.05 -20.76
CA LEU A 19 1.99 -20.50 -19.54
C LEU A 19 2.41 -19.04 -19.72
N ALA A 20 3.03 -18.71 -20.87
CA ALA A 20 3.40 -17.34 -21.21
C ALA A 20 2.16 -16.42 -21.33
N LEU A 21 1.06 -16.91 -21.89
CA LEU A 21 -0.20 -16.16 -21.99
C LEU A 21 -0.82 -15.90 -20.62
N LEU A 22 -0.79 -16.90 -19.71
CA LEU A 22 -1.25 -16.74 -18.33
C LEU A 22 -0.44 -15.68 -17.57
N ILE A 23 0.88 -15.68 -17.72
CA ILE A 23 1.76 -14.69 -17.10
C ILE A 23 1.47 -13.28 -17.65
N LEU A 24 1.24 -13.15 -18.96
CA LEU A 24 0.89 -11.88 -19.59
C LEU A 24 -0.48 -11.35 -19.13
N MET A 25 -1.45 -12.23 -18.88
CA MET A 25 -2.77 -11.84 -18.37
C MET A 25 -2.71 -11.34 -16.92
N THR A 26 -1.91 -11.94 -16.05
CA THR A 26 -1.75 -11.47 -14.67
C THR A 26 -1.04 -10.12 -14.63
N TYR A 27 -0.03 -9.89 -15.46
CA TYR A 27 0.69 -8.61 -15.57
C TYR A 27 -0.20 -7.46 -16.10
N SER A 28 -1.14 -7.77 -16.99
CA SER A 28 -2.07 -6.79 -17.54
C SER A 28 -3.11 -6.33 -16.51
N CYS A 29 -3.52 -7.21 -15.60
CA CYS A 29 -4.54 -6.90 -14.60
C CYS A 29 -4.03 -5.91 -13.55
N THR A 30 -2.80 -6.09 -13.06
CA THR A 30 -2.18 -5.21 -12.05
C THR A 30 -1.96 -3.78 -12.56
N LYS A 31 -1.48 -3.63 -13.80
CA LYS A 31 -1.34 -2.31 -14.45
C LYS A 31 -2.69 -1.59 -14.61
N SER A 32 -3.76 -2.33 -14.85
CA SER A 32 -5.11 -1.78 -14.95
C SER A 32 -5.60 -1.24 -13.60
N LEU A 33 -5.30 -1.92 -12.49
CA LEU A 33 -5.67 -1.49 -11.13
C LEU A 33 -4.87 -0.24 -10.70
N GLU A 34 -3.56 -0.23 -10.89
CA GLU A 34 -2.74 0.96 -10.62
C GLU A 34 -3.32 2.21 -11.30
N HIS A 35 -3.67 2.08 -12.59
CA HIS A 35 -4.17 3.22 -13.35
C HIS A 35 -5.52 3.75 -12.83
N LYS A 36 -6.39 2.87 -12.34
CA LYS A 36 -7.67 3.26 -11.75
C LYS A 36 -7.48 3.94 -10.40
N LEU A 37 -6.54 3.45 -9.59
CA LEU A 37 -6.23 3.99 -8.27
C LEU A 37 -5.59 5.39 -8.32
N ILE A 38 -4.83 5.70 -9.36
CA ILE A 38 -4.21 7.03 -9.50
C ILE A 38 -5.28 8.11 -9.54
N GLY A 39 -5.19 9.08 -8.61
CA GLY A 39 -6.09 10.22 -8.48
C GLY A 39 -6.10 10.83 -7.09
N ASN A 40 -6.96 11.84 -6.94
CA ASN A 40 -7.28 12.42 -5.65
C ASN A 40 -8.63 11.86 -5.21
N TRP A 41 -8.68 11.34 -4.01
CA TRP A 41 -9.82 10.65 -3.44
C TRP A 41 -10.25 11.35 -2.16
N GLU A 42 -11.51 11.76 -2.07
CA GLU A 42 -12.11 12.34 -0.87
C GLU A 42 -12.99 11.29 -0.21
N ILE A 43 -12.87 11.11 1.10
CA ILE A 43 -13.74 10.20 1.83
C ILE A 43 -15.17 10.76 1.87
N GLU A 44 -16.16 9.93 1.54
CA GLU A 44 -17.58 10.31 1.61
C GLU A 44 -18.29 9.65 2.77
N ALA A 45 -17.92 8.41 3.07
CA ALA A 45 -18.61 7.65 4.12
C ALA A 45 -17.75 6.52 4.66
N VAL A 46 -18.16 5.99 5.80
CA VAL A 46 -17.59 4.83 6.49
C VAL A 46 -18.73 3.91 6.93
N SER A 47 -18.51 2.60 6.92
CA SER A 47 -19.40 1.64 7.59
C SER A 47 -18.60 0.62 8.38
N GLY A 48 -19.12 0.16 9.51
CA GLY A 48 -18.64 -1.03 10.22
C GLY A 48 -19.01 -2.32 9.48
N GLU A 49 -18.59 -3.46 10.00
CA GLU A 49 -18.92 -4.76 9.44
C GLU A 49 -20.42 -5.06 9.61
N GLY A 50 -21.14 -5.07 8.47
CA GLY A 50 -22.61 -5.27 8.47
C GLY A 50 -23.42 -4.07 8.89
N ASP A 51 -22.80 -2.93 9.12
CA ASP A 51 -23.47 -1.70 9.54
C ASP A 51 -23.92 -0.86 8.33
N GLU A 52 -24.87 0.04 8.59
CA GLU A 52 -25.32 1.03 7.61
C GLU A 52 -24.17 2.01 7.30
N LYS A 53 -24.11 2.43 6.04
CA LYS A 53 -23.16 3.42 5.57
C LYS A 53 -23.44 4.78 6.20
N ILE A 54 -22.48 5.34 6.93
CA ILE A 54 -22.55 6.65 7.58
C ILE A 54 -21.78 7.65 6.76
N GLU A 55 -22.43 8.73 6.33
CA GLU A 55 -21.77 9.82 5.62
C GLU A 55 -20.82 10.59 6.53
N VAL A 56 -19.61 10.88 6.04
CA VAL A 56 -18.64 11.73 6.73
C VAL A 56 -19.02 13.20 6.48
N PRO A 57 -19.23 14.00 7.55
CA PRO A 57 -19.48 15.44 7.42
C PRO A 57 -18.40 16.13 6.58
N SER A 58 -18.77 17.17 5.85
CA SER A 58 -17.86 17.84 4.92
C SER A 58 -16.59 18.41 5.58
N GLU A 59 -16.71 18.84 6.82
CA GLU A 59 -15.62 19.38 7.65
C GLU A 59 -14.63 18.32 8.15
N ASP A 60 -15.07 17.05 8.21
CA ASP A 60 -14.27 15.93 8.71
C ASP A 60 -13.70 15.07 7.57
N ARG A 61 -13.96 15.45 6.31
CA ARG A 61 -13.46 14.71 5.16
C ARG A 61 -11.97 14.93 4.97
N TYR A 62 -11.27 13.84 4.78
CA TYR A 62 -9.84 13.85 4.43
C TYR A 62 -9.60 13.33 3.02
N PHE A 63 -8.41 13.64 2.50
CA PHE A 63 -8.03 13.34 1.14
C PHE A 63 -6.94 12.28 1.11
N LEU A 64 -7.06 11.36 0.15
CA LEU A 64 -6.02 10.42 -0.20
C LEU A 64 -5.60 10.67 -1.65
N GLN A 65 -4.39 11.12 -1.86
CA GLN A 65 -3.80 11.28 -3.19
C GLN A 65 -2.91 10.10 -3.52
N LEU A 66 -3.21 9.39 -4.60
CA LEU A 66 -2.38 8.33 -5.17
C LEU A 66 -1.86 8.78 -6.53
N LYS A 67 -0.54 8.86 -6.69
CA LYS A 67 0.08 9.32 -7.93
C LYS A 67 1.30 8.50 -8.32
N LYS A 68 1.68 8.60 -9.60
CA LYS A 68 2.93 8.05 -10.11
C LYS A 68 3.85 9.20 -10.53
N SER A 69 5.05 9.23 -9.97
CA SER A 69 6.06 10.25 -10.26
C SER A 69 7.42 9.58 -10.43
N ASN A 70 8.09 9.85 -11.55
CA ASN A 70 9.40 9.26 -11.87
C ASN A 70 9.45 7.74 -11.72
N GLY A 71 8.38 7.04 -12.13
CA GLY A 71 8.26 5.59 -12.03
C GLY A 71 7.92 5.05 -10.63
N LYS A 72 7.88 5.90 -9.61
CA LYS A 72 7.50 5.53 -8.24
C LYS A 72 6.03 5.82 -7.98
N LEU A 73 5.38 4.94 -7.23
CA LEU A 73 4.03 5.12 -6.74
C LEU A 73 4.08 5.86 -5.40
N ILE A 74 3.50 7.04 -5.34
CA ILE A 74 3.59 7.94 -4.19
C ILE A 74 2.18 8.24 -3.70
N PHE A 75 1.96 8.15 -2.39
CA PHE A 75 0.74 8.64 -1.77
C PHE A 75 1.00 9.88 -0.93
N SER A 76 -0.03 10.66 -0.73
CA SER A 76 -0.11 11.66 0.33
C SER A 76 -1.55 11.77 0.81
N ASP A 77 -1.70 11.93 2.10
CA ASP A 77 -2.92 12.35 2.76
C ASP A 77 -2.64 13.65 3.52
N ASP A 78 -3.57 14.08 4.39
CA ASP A 78 -3.45 15.34 5.11
C ASP A 78 -2.29 15.32 6.14
N GLU A 79 -1.88 14.15 6.60
CA GLU A 79 -0.90 13.99 7.68
C GLU A 79 0.41 13.35 7.20
N GLN A 80 0.35 12.50 6.18
CA GLN A 80 1.45 11.62 5.82
C GLN A 80 1.76 11.64 4.31
N LYS A 81 2.98 11.24 4.00
CA LYS A 81 3.45 11.01 2.63
C LYS A 81 4.33 9.76 2.60
N GLY A 82 4.27 9.06 1.47
CA GLY A 82 5.08 7.85 1.33
C GLY A 82 4.94 7.20 -0.02
N THR A 83 5.15 5.91 -0.04
CA THR A 83 4.96 5.09 -1.25
C THR A 83 3.76 4.17 -1.08
N TRP A 84 3.14 3.81 -2.21
CA TRP A 84 2.07 2.83 -2.20
C TRP A 84 2.34 1.71 -3.20
N SER A 85 1.74 0.56 -2.93
CA SER A 85 1.74 -0.59 -3.84
C SER A 85 0.37 -1.26 -3.82
N ILE A 86 0.08 -2.02 -4.86
CA ILE A 86 -1.10 -2.88 -4.95
C ILE A 86 -0.67 -4.27 -5.37
N GLU A 87 -1.00 -5.27 -4.57
CA GLU A 87 -0.72 -6.68 -4.83
C GLU A 87 -1.90 -7.50 -4.33
N ASP A 88 -2.41 -8.42 -5.13
CA ASP A 88 -3.54 -9.31 -4.80
C ASP A 88 -4.75 -8.59 -4.20
N SER A 89 -5.08 -7.39 -4.71
CA SER A 89 -6.14 -6.51 -4.19
C SER A 89 -5.88 -5.95 -2.79
N ILE A 90 -4.64 -5.97 -2.31
CA ILE A 90 -4.22 -5.30 -1.09
C ILE A 90 -3.49 -4.02 -1.48
N LEU A 91 -4.06 -2.88 -1.09
CA LEU A 91 -3.42 -1.57 -1.18
C LEU A 91 -2.57 -1.37 0.07
N SER A 92 -1.27 -1.23 -0.10
CA SER A 92 -0.31 -0.96 0.97
C SER A 92 0.23 0.45 0.86
N LEU A 93 0.11 1.23 1.94
CA LEU A 93 0.66 2.58 2.08
C LEU A 93 1.84 2.50 3.04
N GLU A 94 3.04 2.76 2.55
CA GLU A 94 4.27 2.79 3.35
C GLU A 94 4.70 4.24 3.57
N SER A 95 4.56 4.73 4.80
CA SER A 95 5.00 6.06 5.19
C SER A 95 6.23 6.03 6.08
N ILE A 96 7.05 7.06 5.94
CA ILE A 96 8.08 7.39 6.91
C ILE A 96 7.51 8.55 7.72
N PRO A 97 7.24 8.38 9.02
CA PRO A 97 6.75 9.47 9.82
C PRO A 97 7.70 10.67 9.69
N VAL A 98 7.18 11.80 9.25
CA VAL A 98 7.95 13.04 9.30
C VAL A 98 8.07 13.38 10.78
N CYS A 99 9.24 13.16 11.34
CA CYS A 99 9.52 13.47 12.73
C CYS A 99 9.57 15.02 12.91
N THR A 100 8.41 15.66 12.80
CA THR A 100 8.21 17.06 13.23
C THR A 100 7.86 17.13 14.71
N THR A 101 7.83 16.02 15.39
CA THR A 101 7.17 15.84 16.68
C THR A 101 8.17 15.78 17.82
N TYR A 102 7.78 16.47 18.86
CA TYR A 102 8.30 16.49 20.19
C TYR A 102 8.74 15.09 20.65
N VAL A 103 10.03 14.91 20.85
CA VAL A 103 10.60 13.73 21.50
C VAL A 103 10.50 13.96 22.99
N ASP A 104 9.62 13.21 23.67
CA ASP A 104 9.47 13.33 25.12
C ASP A 104 10.44 12.43 25.88
N SER A 105 10.96 11.38 25.22
CA SER A 105 11.84 10.41 25.88
C SER A 105 12.91 9.88 24.91
N ILE A 106 14.13 9.76 25.45
CA ILE A 106 15.27 9.16 24.79
C ILE A 106 15.78 8.02 25.65
N PHE A 107 15.82 6.81 25.09
CA PHE A 107 16.30 5.61 25.79
C PHE A 107 17.57 5.08 25.15
N LEU A 108 18.53 4.70 25.97
CA LEU A 108 19.70 3.95 25.53
C LEU A 108 19.33 2.45 25.43
N ILE A 109 19.52 1.90 24.25
CA ILE A 109 19.31 0.47 24.01
C ILE A 109 20.66 -0.16 23.68
N ASN A 110 20.97 -1.24 24.35
CA ASN A 110 22.12 -2.08 24.04
C ASN A 110 21.64 -3.37 23.38
N ASP A 111 22.22 -3.71 22.25
CA ASP A 111 21.97 -5.01 21.61
C ASP A 111 22.78 -6.14 22.31
N ALA A 112 22.52 -7.38 21.91
CA ALA A 112 23.20 -8.56 22.44
C ALA A 112 24.71 -8.59 22.13
N PHE A 113 25.18 -7.72 21.23
CA PHE A 113 26.59 -7.61 20.81
C PHE A 113 27.31 -6.41 21.45
N GLY A 114 26.59 -5.67 22.34
CA GLY A 114 27.15 -4.52 23.05
C GLY A 114 27.13 -3.20 22.27
N ASN A 115 26.46 -3.14 21.10
CA ASN A 115 26.28 -1.88 20.40
C ASN A 115 25.20 -1.05 21.08
N SER A 116 25.45 0.23 21.26
CA SER A 116 24.52 1.17 21.87
C SER A 116 23.78 1.96 20.79
N SER A 117 22.49 2.10 20.95
CA SER A 117 21.60 2.90 20.09
C SER A 117 20.67 3.73 20.95
N LEU A 118 20.24 4.90 20.43
CA LEU A 118 19.26 5.74 21.09
C LEU A 118 17.88 5.51 20.46
N MET A 119 16.92 5.14 21.28
CA MET A 119 15.51 5.06 20.87
C MET A 119 14.82 6.38 21.21
N LEU A 120 14.19 6.98 20.21
CA LEU A 120 13.37 8.17 20.36
C LEU A 120 11.90 7.76 20.48
N LYS A 121 11.19 8.32 21.46
CA LYS A 121 9.76 8.06 21.69
C LYS A 121 8.99 9.36 21.86
N ASN A 122 7.69 9.30 21.58
CA ASN A 122 6.68 10.26 21.99
C ASN A 122 5.53 9.47 22.63
N GLY A 123 5.40 9.56 23.96
CA GLY A 123 4.55 8.67 24.74
C GLY A 123 4.97 7.21 24.54
N ASP A 124 4.01 6.36 24.21
CA ASP A 124 4.26 4.94 23.91
C ASP A 124 4.72 4.69 22.46
N GLN A 125 4.64 5.70 21.61
CA GLN A 125 5.01 5.57 20.20
C GLN A 125 6.52 5.66 20.00
N LYS A 126 7.09 4.63 19.37
CA LYS A 126 8.49 4.62 18.94
C LYS A 126 8.64 5.42 17.66
N LEU A 127 9.45 6.49 17.70
CA LEU A 127 9.69 7.37 16.55
C LEU A 127 10.87 6.93 15.69
N GLY A 128 11.85 6.26 16.28
CA GLY A 128 13.02 5.80 15.55
C GLY A 128 14.16 5.37 16.46
N ILE A 129 15.20 4.81 15.86
CA ILE A 129 16.43 4.42 16.52
C ILE A 129 17.58 5.19 15.89
N VAL A 130 18.38 5.87 16.73
CA VAL A 130 19.64 6.50 16.32
C VAL A 130 20.76 5.49 16.57
N SER A 131 21.30 4.97 15.49
CA SER A 131 22.50 4.11 15.53
C SER A 131 23.73 4.87 15.07
N SER A 132 24.90 4.26 15.15
CA SER A 132 26.14 4.80 14.58
C SER A 132 26.05 5.04 13.06
N LYS A 133 25.03 4.49 12.39
CA LYS A 133 24.75 4.68 10.96
C LYS A 133 23.76 5.82 10.66
N GLY A 134 23.22 6.49 11.68
CA GLY A 134 22.23 7.55 11.56
C GLY A 134 20.87 7.14 12.15
N ILE A 135 19.87 8.02 11.95
CA ILE A 135 18.48 7.75 12.36
C ILE A 135 17.84 6.88 11.29
N GLU A 136 17.42 5.67 11.65
CA GLU A 136 16.56 4.85 10.81
C GLU A 136 15.12 5.04 11.30
N PRO A 137 14.30 5.84 10.61
CA PRO A 137 12.90 6.01 10.98
C PRO A 137 12.16 4.68 10.79
N GLU A 138 11.32 4.34 11.75
CA GLU A 138 10.46 3.16 11.63
C GLU A 138 9.42 3.41 10.54
N LYS A 139 9.37 2.51 9.56
CA LYS A 139 8.36 2.57 8.50
C LYS A 139 7.02 2.11 9.05
N ILE A 140 5.99 2.88 8.76
CA ILE A 140 4.61 2.51 9.08
C ILE A 140 3.97 1.99 7.79
N ILE A 141 3.42 0.78 7.85
CA ILE A 141 2.73 0.17 6.71
C ILE A 141 1.25 0.00 7.08
N TYR A 142 0.39 0.66 6.32
CA TYR A 142 -1.06 0.46 6.39
C TYR A 142 -1.47 -0.42 5.21
N SER A 143 -2.14 -1.53 5.49
CA SER A 143 -2.64 -2.45 4.47
C SER A 143 -4.16 -2.47 4.49
N MET A 144 -4.76 -2.25 3.33
CA MET A 144 -6.21 -2.20 3.15
C MET A 144 -6.62 -3.13 1.99
N ASN A 145 -7.69 -3.87 2.16
CA ASN A 145 -8.27 -4.66 1.08
C ASN A 145 -9.01 -3.73 0.12
N LEU A 146 -8.66 -3.78 -1.15
CA LEU A 146 -9.38 -3.09 -2.22
C LEU A 146 -10.63 -3.90 -2.57
N LEU A 147 -11.81 -3.42 -2.17
CA LEU A 147 -13.08 -4.07 -2.48
C LEU A 147 -13.59 -3.64 -3.85
N TYR A 148 -13.45 -2.37 -4.19
CA TYR A 148 -13.93 -1.82 -5.46
C TYR A 148 -13.14 -0.60 -5.90
N VAL A 149 -12.93 -0.44 -7.21
CA VAL A 149 -12.41 0.79 -7.82
C VAL A 149 -12.90 0.97 -9.25
N ASN A 150 -13.38 2.16 -9.55
CA ASN A 150 -13.67 2.61 -10.91
C ASN A 150 -13.12 4.03 -11.16
N GLN A 151 -13.65 4.74 -12.15
CA GLN A 151 -13.18 6.09 -12.50
C GLN A 151 -13.59 7.17 -11.49
N THR A 152 -14.60 6.93 -10.66
CA THR A 152 -15.20 7.92 -9.76
C THR A 152 -15.28 7.47 -8.31
N SER A 153 -15.18 6.18 -8.04
CA SER A 153 -15.41 5.61 -6.70
C SER A 153 -14.32 4.60 -6.35
N LEU A 154 -13.95 4.60 -5.08
CA LEU A 154 -12.99 3.68 -4.47
C LEU A 154 -13.56 3.19 -3.14
N GLU A 155 -13.49 1.89 -2.90
CA GLU A 155 -13.89 1.27 -1.64
C GLU A 155 -12.73 0.43 -1.10
N LEU A 156 -12.32 0.75 0.13
CA LEU A 156 -11.24 0.09 0.87
C LEU A 156 -11.80 -0.50 2.16
N TYR A 157 -11.27 -1.64 2.59
CA TYR A 157 -11.63 -2.27 3.86
C TYR A 157 -10.39 -2.47 4.71
N ALA A 158 -10.43 -1.98 5.95
CA ALA A 158 -9.40 -2.15 6.96
C ALA A 158 -10.01 -2.11 8.35
N ASP A 159 -9.45 -2.86 9.27
CA ASP A 159 -9.78 -2.84 10.71
C ASP A 159 -11.29 -2.98 11.03
N GLY A 160 -12.00 -3.82 10.26
CA GLY A 160 -13.45 -4.04 10.45
C GLY A 160 -14.34 -2.96 9.84
N HIS A 161 -13.79 -2.02 9.06
CA HIS A 161 -14.53 -0.91 8.47
C HIS A 161 -14.33 -0.84 6.97
N SER A 162 -15.40 -0.46 6.25
CA SER A 162 -15.33 -0.06 4.82
C SER A 162 -15.28 1.46 4.72
N TYR A 163 -14.34 1.93 3.90
CA TYR A 163 -14.09 3.34 3.62
C TYR A 163 -14.47 3.64 2.18
N TYR A 164 -15.39 4.59 1.97
CA TYR A 164 -15.93 4.95 0.67
C TYR A 164 -15.39 6.30 0.24
N TYR A 165 -14.72 6.31 -0.90
CA TYR A 165 -14.10 7.51 -1.46
C TYR A 165 -14.70 7.86 -2.81
N LYS A 166 -14.76 9.16 -3.09
CA LYS A 166 -15.09 9.71 -4.39
C LYS A 166 -13.88 10.39 -5.01
N LYS A 167 -13.69 10.19 -6.30
CA LYS A 167 -12.64 10.85 -7.04
C LYS A 167 -12.98 12.32 -7.25
N ILE A 168 -12.05 13.18 -6.83
CA ILE A 168 -12.13 14.63 -7.08
C ILE A 168 -11.17 15.02 -8.20
N ARG A 169 -11.46 16.11 -8.87
CA ARG A 169 -10.67 16.61 -10.01
C ARG A 169 -9.56 17.54 -9.58
#